data_378ab4ff80ad50bd298b9065559d461d
#
_entry.id   378ab4ff80ad50bd298b9065559d461d
#
_cell.length_a   1.000
_cell.length_b   1.000
_cell.length_c   1.000
_cell.angle_alpha   90.00
_cell.angle_beta   90.00
_cell.angle_gamma   90.00
#
_symmetry.space_group_name_H-M   'P 1'
#
loop_
_entity.id
_entity.type
_entity.pdbx_description
1 polymer ?
#
loop_
_entity_poly.entity_id
_entity_poly.type
_entity_poly.pdbx_seq_one_letter_code
_entity_poly.pdbx_strand_id
1 'polypeptide(L)'
;LWAKLGLLFPYNEFRACWKMGGEALVQRLGDKEYSWDGVVRLVPSMIAAGLLGHAYTCPDMIGGGQFGSFLNIDQDKFDQSLIVRSCQIHSMMPMMQFSVAPWRILSPENLEICRTYALLHEQMGDYILEQARHSAQTGEPIVRAMDYMFPGEGFEECNDQYMLGDKYLVAPVTDSGVSRSVKLPKGKWVDEN
;
A
#
# COMPACT_ATOMS: atom_id res chain seq x y z
N LEU A 1 26.18 -6.28 0.99
CA LEU A 1 26.92 -5.04 1.24
C LEU A 1 25.99 -3.85 1.46
N TRP A 2 25.07 -3.55 0.53
CA TRP A 2 24.14 -2.41 0.62
C TRP A 2 23.20 -2.48 1.84
N ALA A 3 22.63 -3.65 2.13
CA ALA A 3 21.78 -3.84 3.31
C ALA A 3 22.53 -3.50 4.62
N LYS A 4 23.78 -3.97 4.76
CA LYS A 4 24.64 -3.64 5.91
C LYS A 4 24.94 -2.14 6.00
N LEU A 5 25.12 -1.47 4.87
CA LEU A 5 25.32 -0.02 4.84
C LEU A 5 24.03 0.71 5.29
N GLY A 6 22.87 0.26 4.82
CA GLY A 6 21.58 0.83 5.21
C GLY A 6 21.28 0.73 6.70
N LEU A 7 21.67 -0.35 7.36
CA LEU A 7 21.50 -0.50 8.80
C LEU A 7 22.30 0.53 9.64
N LEU A 8 23.26 1.20 9.04
CA LEU A 8 24.01 2.29 9.68
C LEU A 8 23.28 3.65 9.64
N PHE A 9 22.24 3.76 8.83
CA PHE A 9 21.47 4.99 8.66
C PHE A 9 20.04 4.79 9.14
N PRO A 10 19.55 5.59 10.09
CA PRO A 10 18.22 5.40 10.70
C PRO A 10 17.05 5.63 9.72
N TYR A 11 17.28 6.41 8.66
CA TYR A 11 16.30 6.68 7.62
C TYR A 11 16.85 6.24 6.27
N ASN A 12 16.45 5.05 5.86
CA ASN A 12 16.87 4.50 4.57
C ASN A 12 15.70 3.77 3.91
N GLU A 13 15.72 3.72 2.60
CA GLU A 13 14.79 2.97 1.78
C GLU A 13 15.59 2.23 0.70
N PHE A 14 15.24 0.98 0.49
CA PHE A 14 15.86 0.13 -0.54
C PHE A 14 14.83 -0.25 -1.59
N ARG A 15 15.33 -0.46 -2.80
CA ARG A 15 14.53 -1.07 -3.86
C ARG A 15 14.96 -2.51 -4.06
N ALA A 16 13.97 -3.38 -4.28
CA ALA A 16 14.18 -4.76 -4.74
C ALA A 16 15.26 -5.53 -3.97
N CYS A 17 15.09 -5.69 -2.67
CA CYS A 17 15.98 -6.50 -1.86
C CYS A 17 15.79 -7.99 -2.17
N TRP A 18 16.78 -8.62 -2.73
CA TRP A 18 16.79 -10.04 -2.99
C TRP A 18 17.34 -10.82 -1.79
N LYS A 19 16.58 -11.80 -1.32
CA LYS A 19 16.92 -12.66 -0.17
C LYS A 19 17.16 -11.93 1.16
N MET A 20 16.59 -10.74 1.33
CA MET A 20 16.81 -9.91 2.51
C MET A 20 15.49 -9.58 3.23
N GLY A 21 14.43 -10.38 3.01
CA GLY A 21 13.11 -10.13 3.58
C GLY A 21 13.07 -10.10 5.11
N GLY A 22 13.89 -10.91 5.76
CA GLY A 22 13.98 -10.94 7.23
C GLY A 22 14.81 -9.82 7.88
N GLU A 23 15.44 -8.97 7.09
CA GLU A 23 16.22 -7.85 7.61
C GLU A 23 15.32 -6.63 7.89
N ALA A 24 15.69 -5.83 8.88
CA ALA A 24 14.98 -4.60 9.23
C ALA A 24 15.26 -3.48 8.22
N LEU A 25 14.80 -3.68 7.00
CA LEU A 25 15.01 -2.79 5.86
C LEU A 25 13.65 -2.31 5.34
N VAL A 26 13.51 -1.02 5.23
CA VAL A 26 12.37 -0.40 4.56
C VAL A 26 12.55 -0.51 3.05
N GLN A 27 11.52 -0.96 2.34
CA GLN A 27 11.58 -1.24 0.92
C GLN A 27 10.44 -0.60 0.15
N ARG A 28 10.74 -0.15 -1.05
CA ARG A 28 9.75 0.21 -2.05
C ARG A 28 9.81 -0.81 -3.18
N LEU A 29 8.65 -1.36 -3.52
CA LEU A 29 8.51 -2.31 -4.61
C LEU A 29 8.74 -1.64 -5.98
N GLY A 30 8.76 -2.46 -7.04
CA GLY A 30 9.03 -1.98 -8.39
C GLY A 30 8.05 -0.92 -8.89
N ASP A 31 8.56 0.01 -9.67
CA ASP A 31 7.79 1.10 -10.28
C ASP A 31 6.59 0.57 -11.06
N LYS A 32 5.45 1.17 -10.83
CA LYS A 32 4.22 0.94 -11.56
C LYS A 32 3.95 2.14 -12.48
N GLU A 33 3.28 1.85 -13.56
CA GLU A 33 2.83 2.90 -14.47
C GLU A 33 1.74 3.75 -13.82
N TYR A 34 1.65 5.01 -14.23
CA TYR A 34 0.50 5.86 -13.96
C TYR A 34 -0.67 5.38 -14.83
N SER A 35 -1.36 4.35 -14.35
CA SER A 35 -2.47 3.69 -15.03
C SER A 35 -3.34 2.92 -14.04
N TRP A 36 -4.57 2.59 -14.42
CA TRP A 36 -5.44 1.73 -13.60
C TRP A 36 -4.86 0.33 -13.43
N ASP A 37 -4.16 -0.21 -14.42
CA ASP A 37 -3.41 -1.48 -14.29
C ASP A 37 -2.32 -1.38 -13.22
N GLY A 38 -1.69 -0.23 -13.07
CA GLY A 38 -0.75 0.05 -11.99
C GLY A 38 -1.44 0.02 -10.62
N VAL A 39 -2.61 0.63 -10.51
CA VAL A 39 -3.41 0.67 -9.26
C VAL A 39 -3.86 -0.73 -8.85
N VAL A 40 -4.41 -1.52 -9.77
CA VAL A 40 -4.83 -2.92 -9.51
C VAL A 40 -3.70 -3.77 -8.94
N ARG A 41 -2.45 -3.53 -9.37
CA ARG A 41 -1.29 -4.31 -8.92
C ARG A 41 -0.77 -3.94 -7.53
N LEU A 42 -1.24 -2.86 -6.90
CA LEU A 42 -0.74 -2.42 -5.58
C LEU A 42 -0.98 -3.48 -4.51
N VAL A 43 -2.20 -3.95 -4.34
CA VAL A 43 -2.56 -4.93 -3.30
C VAL A 43 -1.85 -6.28 -3.50
N PRO A 44 -1.95 -6.94 -4.67
CA PRO A 44 -1.30 -8.24 -4.85
C PRO A 44 0.22 -8.17 -4.75
N SER A 45 0.85 -7.06 -5.14
CA SER A 45 2.30 -6.87 -4.96
C SER A 45 2.68 -6.83 -3.47
N MET A 46 1.88 -6.19 -2.62
CA MET A 46 2.13 -6.13 -1.18
C MET A 46 1.90 -7.47 -0.49
N ILE A 47 0.86 -8.20 -0.88
CA ILE A 47 0.61 -9.57 -0.39
C ILE A 47 1.80 -10.47 -0.73
N ALA A 48 2.25 -10.45 -1.98
CA ALA A 48 3.39 -11.25 -2.42
C ALA A 48 4.68 -10.88 -1.68
N ALA A 49 4.94 -9.59 -1.47
CA ALA A 49 6.09 -9.10 -0.71
C ALA A 49 6.06 -9.60 0.73
N GLY A 50 4.91 -9.52 1.39
CA GLY A 50 4.70 -10.01 2.76
C GLY A 50 4.98 -11.52 2.89
N LEU A 51 4.47 -12.33 1.97
CA LEU A 51 4.70 -13.78 1.93
C LEU A 51 6.18 -14.15 1.70
N LEU A 52 6.93 -13.27 1.04
CA LEU A 52 8.39 -13.41 0.84
C LEU A 52 9.21 -12.88 2.04
N GLY A 53 8.55 -12.41 3.10
CA GLY A 53 9.18 -11.89 4.31
C GLY A 53 9.54 -10.40 4.25
N HIS A 54 9.15 -9.66 3.21
CA HIS A 54 9.37 -8.22 3.09
C HIS A 54 8.22 -7.44 3.74
N ALA A 55 8.25 -7.34 5.07
CA ALA A 55 7.14 -6.78 5.84
C ALA A 55 7.08 -5.23 5.80
N TYR A 56 8.24 -4.57 5.78
CA TYR A 56 8.34 -3.11 5.88
C TYR A 56 8.37 -2.47 4.49
N THR A 57 7.26 -2.53 3.80
CA THR A 57 7.23 -2.31 2.35
C THR A 57 6.20 -1.24 1.97
N CYS A 58 6.57 -0.42 1.00
CA CYS A 58 5.68 0.46 0.25
C CYS A 58 5.37 -0.18 -1.11
N PRO A 59 4.10 -0.22 -1.56
CA PRO A 59 3.77 -0.87 -2.83
C PRO A 59 4.37 -0.18 -4.05
N ASP A 60 4.50 1.12 -4.00
CA ASP A 60 5.16 2.05 -4.91
C ASP A 60 4.95 3.48 -4.38
N MET A 61 5.19 4.50 -5.19
CA MET A 61 4.76 5.87 -4.92
C MET A 61 3.33 6.10 -5.42
N ILE A 62 2.57 6.95 -4.74
CA ILE A 62 1.22 7.36 -5.14
C ILE A 62 1.28 8.04 -6.49
N GLY A 63 0.54 7.51 -7.46
CA GLY A 63 0.57 7.93 -8.85
C GLY A 63 1.57 7.15 -9.72
N GLY A 64 2.29 6.18 -9.13
CA GLY A 64 3.29 5.38 -9.81
C GLY A 64 4.70 5.94 -9.73
N GLY A 65 5.69 5.06 -9.72
CA GLY A 65 7.11 5.38 -9.62
C GLY A 65 7.83 5.51 -10.96
N GLN A 66 7.15 5.30 -12.07
CA GLN A 66 7.76 5.31 -13.37
C GLN A 66 8.31 6.69 -13.74
N PHE A 67 9.62 6.75 -14.07
CA PHE A 67 10.26 7.98 -14.47
C PHE A 67 9.58 8.57 -15.71
N GLY A 68 9.27 9.83 -15.65
CA GLY A 68 8.65 10.55 -16.76
C GLY A 68 7.14 10.68 -16.69
N SER A 69 6.43 9.91 -15.87
CA SER A 69 4.96 9.97 -15.74
C SER A 69 4.45 11.39 -15.44
N PHE A 70 5.24 12.21 -14.76
CA PHE A 70 4.87 13.57 -14.33
C PHE A 70 5.76 14.68 -14.89
N LEU A 71 6.61 14.38 -15.89
CA LEU A 71 7.50 15.39 -16.48
C LEU A 71 6.75 16.37 -17.40
N ASN A 72 5.77 15.87 -18.15
CA ASN A 72 4.98 16.65 -19.09
C ASN A 72 3.49 16.32 -18.90
N ILE A 73 2.90 16.82 -17.81
CA ILE A 73 1.49 16.57 -17.51
C ILE A 73 0.63 17.41 -18.46
N ASP A 74 -0.14 16.74 -19.30
CA ASP A 74 -1.27 17.33 -20.02
C ASP A 74 -2.46 17.42 -19.05
N GLN A 75 -2.72 18.60 -18.51
CA GLN A 75 -3.78 18.83 -17.51
C GLN A 75 -5.17 18.41 -18.00
N ASP A 76 -5.41 18.47 -19.30
CA ASP A 76 -6.71 18.11 -19.88
C ASP A 76 -6.92 16.58 -19.94
N LYS A 77 -5.84 15.81 -19.87
CA LYS A 77 -5.85 14.34 -19.93
C LYS A 77 -5.47 13.67 -18.60
N PHE A 78 -5.21 14.48 -17.58
CA PHE A 78 -4.75 13.97 -16.31
C PHE A 78 -5.91 13.42 -15.48
N ASP A 79 -5.93 12.11 -15.27
CA ASP A 79 -6.94 11.44 -14.45
C ASP A 79 -6.60 11.58 -12.96
N GLN A 80 -7.13 12.61 -12.32
CA GLN A 80 -6.91 12.86 -10.89
C GLN A 80 -7.52 11.75 -10.02
N SER A 81 -8.55 11.04 -10.49
CA SER A 81 -9.18 9.96 -9.72
C SER A 81 -8.23 8.80 -9.47
N LEU A 82 -7.31 8.55 -10.41
CA LEU A 82 -6.25 7.55 -10.25
C LEU A 82 -5.33 7.90 -9.06
N ILE A 83 -4.91 9.17 -8.94
CA ILE A 83 -4.10 9.63 -7.79
C ILE A 83 -4.87 9.47 -6.49
N VAL A 84 -6.15 9.87 -6.47
CA VAL A 84 -7.01 9.74 -5.29
C VAL A 84 -7.14 8.28 -4.87
N ARG A 85 -7.45 7.36 -5.80
CA ARG A 85 -7.56 5.92 -5.49
C ARG A 85 -6.23 5.33 -5.03
N SER A 86 -5.14 5.68 -5.69
CA SER A 86 -3.80 5.28 -5.26
C SER A 86 -3.51 5.77 -3.83
N CYS A 87 -3.82 7.02 -3.52
CA CYS A 87 -3.66 7.60 -2.18
C CYS A 87 -4.50 6.84 -1.13
N GLN A 88 -5.76 6.54 -1.42
CA GLN A 88 -6.66 5.76 -0.56
C GLN A 88 -6.09 4.37 -0.26
N ILE A 89 -5.57 3.68 -1.27
CA ILE A 89 -4.94 2.36 -1.09
C ILE A 89 -3.71 2.46 -0.18
N HIS A 90 -2.84 3.45 -0.43
CA HIS A 90 -1.60 3.61 0.33
C HIS A 90 -1.84 4.01 1.79
N SER A 91 -2.95 4.68 2.11
CA SER A 91 -3.24 5.10 3.48
C SER A 91 -3.35 3.96 4.47
N MET A 92 -3.72 2.76 4.01
CA MET A 92 -3.83 1.54 4.81
C MET A 92 -2.72 0.53 4.51
N MET A 93 -1.56 1.00 4.04
CA MET A 93 -0.35 0.21 3.83
C MET A 93 0.70 0.56 4.89
N PRO A 94 1.74 -0.27 5.09
CA PRO A 94 2.81 0.01 6.06
C PRO A 94 3.54 1.32 5.81
N MET A 95 3.59 1.78 4.56
CA MET A 95 4.25 3.02 4.15
C MET A 95 3.46 3.73 3.06
N MET A 96 3.56 5.06 3.07
CA MET A 96 2.91 5.93 2.12
C MET A 96 3.92 6.96 1.56
N GLN A 97 4.01 7.05 0.24
CA GLN A 97 4.89 8.01 -0.46
C GLN A 97 4.20 8.62 -1.66
N PHE A 98 4.43 9.89 -1.92
CA PHE A 98 3.96 10.57 -3.14
C PHE A 98 5.09 10.68 -4.17
N SER A 99 4.79 10.38 -5.45
CA SER A 99 5.74 10.58 -6.55
C SER A 99 5.91 12.04 -6.94
N VAL A 100 4.88 12.84 -6.71
CA VAL A 100 4.85 14.27 -6.98
C VAL A 100 4.04 14.98 -5.89
N ALA A 101 4.39 16.22 -5.60
CA ALA A 101 3.65 17.03 -4.64
C ALA A 101 2.19 17.19 -5.08
N PRO A 102 1.20 16.67 -4.32
CA PRO A 102 -0.18 16.57 -4.79
C PRO A 102 -0.81 17.94 -5.11
N TRP A 103 -0.41 18.99 -4.40
CA TRP A 103 -0.88 20.37 -4.68
C TRP A 103 -0.44 20.95 -6.03
N ARG A 104 0.47 20.28 -6.75
CA ARG A 104 0.90 20.69 -8.10
C ARG A 104 0.00 20.14 -9.19
N ILE A 105 -0.77 19.08 -8.91
CA ILE A 105 -1.45 18.29 -9.93
C ILE A 105 -2.94 18.07 -9.65
N LEU A 106 -3.40 18.27 -8.42
CA LEU A 106 -4.78 18.02 -8.02
C LEU A 106 -5.59 19.30 -7.89
N SER A 107 -6.88 19.20 -8.16
CA SER A 107 -7.85 20.22 -7.79
C SER A 107 -7.92 20.37 -6.26
N PRO A 108 -8.42 21.50 -5.74
CA PRO A 108 -8.58 21.67 -4.29
C PRO A 108 -9.40 20.57 -3.62
N GLU A 109 -10.44 20.07 -4.27
CA GLU A 109 -11.33 19.02 -3.76
C GLU A 109 -10.58 17.68 -3.66
N ASN A 110 -9.86 17.28 -4.71
CA ASN A 110 -9.09 16.04 -4.74
C ASN A 110 -7.87 16.11 -3.81
N LEU A 111 -7.27 17.29 -3.67
CA LEU A 111 -6.19 17.53 -2.71
C LEU A 111 -6.67 17.31 -1.27
N GLU A 112 -7.87 17.80 -0.91
CA GLU A 112 -8.41 17.62 0.43
C GLU A 112 -8.76 16.14 0.72
N ILE A 113 -9.23 15.39 -0.29
CA ILE A 113 -9.40 13.95 -0.15
C ILE A 113 -8.04 13.29 0.15
N CYS A 114 -7.01 13.55 -0.63
CA CYS A 114 -5.68 13.00 -0.38
C CYS A 114 -5.11 13.40 0.99
N ARG A 115 -5.36 14.63 1.43
CA ARG A 115 -4.99 15.10 2.76
C ARG A 115 -5.68 14.29 3.86
N THR A 116 -6.97 14.04 3.73
CA THR A 116 -7.76 13.22 4.68
C THR A 116 -7.16 11.83 4.81
N TYR A 117 -6.82 11.18 3.70
CA TYR A 117 -6.22 9.84 3.72
C TYR A 117 -4.76 9.83 4.19
N ALA A 118 -4.01 10.90 3.98
CA ALA A 118 -2.67 11.05 4.59
C ALA A 118 -2.76 11.17 6.12
N LEU A 119 -3.75 11.91 6.64
CA LEU A 119 -4.02 12.00 8.08
C LEU A 119 -4.51 10.67 8.66
N LEU A 120 -5.31 9.91 7.91
CA LEU A 120 -5.69 8.54 8.30
C LEU A 120 -4.44 7.66 8.45
N HIS A 121 -3.51 7.71 7.50
CA HIS A 121 -2.25 6.97 7.60
C HIS A 121 -1.44 7.37 8.84
N GLU A 122 -1.36 8.65 9.15
CA GLU A 122 -0.72 9.15 10.39
C GLU A 122 -1.40 8.57 11.64
N GLN A 123 -2.73 8.58 11.70
CA GLN A 123 -3.52 8.00 12.81
C GLN A 123 -3.30 6.49 12.96
N MET A 124 -3.06 5.78 11.86
CA MET A 124 -2.75 4.36 11.86
C MET A 124 -1.30 4.04 12.29
N GLY A 125 -0.46 5.07 12.48
CA GLY A 125 0.96 4.92 12.73
C GLY A 125 1.30 4.03 13.93
N ASP A 126 0.62 4.19 15.05
CA ASP A 126 0.85 3.37 16.26
C ASP A 126 0.48 1.89 16.01
N TYR A 127 -0.64 1.63 15.33
CA TYR A 127 -1.04 0.28 14.97
C TYR A 127 -0.06 -0.36 13.97
N ILE A 128 0.36 0.37 12.95
CA ILE A 128 1.36 -0.10 11.97
C ILE A 128 2.68 -0.42 12.69
N LEU A 129 3.11 0.42 13.63
CA LEU A 129 4.30 0.18 14.43
C LEU A 129 4.18 -1.07 15.32
N GLU A 130 3.00 -1.31 15.91
CA GLU A 130 2.70 -2.53 16.66
C GLU A 130 2.84 -3.77 15.76
N GLN A 131 2.23 -3.73 14.56
CA GLN A 131 2.33 -4.82 13.59
C GLN A 131 3.77 -5.02 13.09
N ALA A 132 4.55 -3.93 12.94
CA ALA A 132 5.97 -4.03 12.58
C ALA A 132 6.79 -4.73 13.67
N ARG A 133 6.55 -4.43 14.94
CA ARG A 133 7.19 -5.13 16.07
C ARG A 133 6.79 -6.60 16.14
N HIS A 134 5.51 -6.90 15.92
CA HIS A 134 5.02 -8.27 15.84
C HIS A 134 5.69 -9.03 14.71
N SER A 135 5.72 -8.44 13.51
CA SER A 135 6.40 -9.02 12.34
C SER A 135 7.89 -9.30 12.60
N ALA A 136 8.59 -8.40 13.28
CA ALA A 136 10.01 -8.59 13.63
C ALA A 136 10.25 -9.79 14.55
N GLN A 137 9.26 -10.16 15.37
CA GLN A 137 9.36 -11.28 16.32
C GLN A 137 8.91 -12.62 15.73
N THR A 138 7.92 -12.59 14.84
CA THR A 138 7.20 -13.77 14.38
C THR A 138 7.45 -14.12 12.92
N GLY A 139 7.83 -13.13 12.10
CA GLY A 139 7.86 -13.24 10.64
C GLY A 139 6.49 -13.03 9.97
N GLU A 140 5.42 -12.79 10.74
CA GLU A 140 4.09 -12.55 10.20
C GLU A 140 4.06 -11.30 9.33
N PRO A 141 3.49 -11.33 8.11
CA PRO A 141 3.39 -10.14 7.28
C PRO A 141 2.45 -9.09 7.90
N ILE A 142 2.71 -7.83 7.63
CA ILE A 142 1.82 -6.73 8.04
C ILE A 142 0.59 -6.67 7.12
N VAL A 143 0.81 -6.78 5.80
CA VAL A 143 -0.26 -6.92 4.80
C VAL A 143 -0.45 -8.41 4.52
N ARG A 144 -1.63 -8.94 4.87
CA ARG A 144 -1.89 -10.39 4.86
C ARG A 144 -2.97 -10.73 3.85
N ALA A 145 -2.72 -11.78 3.05
CA ALA A 145 -3.74 -12.31 2.16
C ALA A 145 -4.98 -12.76 2.93
N MET A 146 -6.14 -12.60 2.33
CA MET A 146 -7.41 -13.05 2.93
C MET A 146 -7.41 -14.56 3.17
N ASP A 147 -6.91 -15.35 2.21
CA ASP A 147 -6.82 -16.81 2.35
C ASP A 147 -5.81 -17.26 3.41
N TYR A 148 -4.74 -16.49 3.62
CA TYR A 148 -3.79 -16.72 4.70
C TYR A 148 -4.46 -16.57 6.08
N MET A 149 -5.32 -15.59 6.25
CA MET A 149 -6.01 -15.30 7.52
C MET A 149 -7.27 -16.16 7.72
N PHE A 150 -7.96 -16.53 6.63
CA PHE A 150 -9.25 -17.24 6.64
C PHE A 150 -9.23 -18.41 5.66
N PRO A 151 -8.37 -19.43 5.90
CA PRO A 151 -8.20 -20.55 4.99
C PRO A 151 -9.50 -21.35 4.86
N GLY A 152 -9.83 -21.74 3.62
CA GLY A 152 -11.03 -22.52 3.31
C GLY A 152 -12.35 -21.74 3.37
N GLU A 153 -12.31 -20.41 3.46
CA GLU A 153 -13.50 -19.58 3.37
C GLU A 153 -13.75 -19.01 1.96
N GLY A 154 -13.01 -19.51 0.97
CA GLY A 154 -13.19 -19.18 -0.45
C GLY A 154 -12.51 -17.89 -0.85
N PHE A 155 -11.37 -17.56 -0.23
CA PHE A 155 -10.56 -16.35 -0.53
C PHE A 155 -9.35 -16.65 -1.41
N GLU A 156 -9.24 -17.86 -1.98
CA GLU A 156 -8.07 -18.34 -2.72
C GLU A 156 -7.71 -17.47 -3.93
N GLU A 157 -8.74 -16.86 -4.56
CA GLU A 157 -8.58 -15.95 -5.70
C GLU A 157 -8.68 -14.47 -5.31
N CYS A 158 -8.78 -14.17 -4.00
CA CYS A 158 -8.96 -12.80 -3.53
C CYS A 158 -7.63 -12.03 -3.54
N ASN A 159 -7.48 -11.10 -4.47
CA ASN A 159 -6.26 -10.31 -4.65
C ASN A 159 -6.48 -8.80 -4.57
N ASP A 160 -7.67 -8.36 -4.20
CA ASP A 160 -8.09 -6.96 -4.12
C ASP A 160 -8.59 -6.55 -2.72
N GLN A 161 -8.49 -7.48 -1.76
CA GLN A 161 -8.74 -7.27 -0.34
C GLN A 161 -7.59 -7.88 0.48
N TYR A 162 -7.35 -7.35 1.66
CA TYR A 162 -6.32 -7.87 2.55
C TYR A 162 -6.64 -7.54 4.01
N MET A 163 -5.95 -8.20 4.92
CA MET A 163 -5.92 -7.79 6.32
C MET A 163 -4.67 -6.94 6.56
N LEU A 164 -4.85 -5.77 7.16
CA LEU A 164 -3.76 -5.01 7.77
C LEU A 164 -3.63 -5.50 9.21
N GLY A 165 -2.58 -6.27 9.45
CA GLY A 165 -2.43 -7.02 10.69
C GLY A 165 -3.57 -8.01 10.90
N ASP A 166 -4.05 -8.10 12.13
CA ASP A 166 -5.12 -9.01 12.56
C ASP A 166 -6.48 -8.31 12.75
N LYS A 167 -6.52 -6.97 12.64
CA LYS A 167 -7.68 -6.18 13.06
C LYS A 167 -8.48 -5.59 11.90
N TYR A 168 -7.82 -5.05 10.88
CA TYR A 168 -8.51 -4.29 9.83
C TYR A 168 -8.57 -5.07 8.51
N LEU A 169 -9.80 -5.33 8.04
CA LEU A 169 -10.03 -5.76 6.66
C LEU A 169 -10.07 -4.53 5.77
N VAL A 170 -9.21 -4.51 4.77
CA VAL A 170 -9.09 -3.40 3.83
C VAL A 170 -9.50 -3.86 2.44
N ALA A 171 -10.47 -3.19 1.86
CA ALA A 171 -11.05 -3.51 0.55
C ALA A 171 -11.16 -2.24 -0.30
N PRO A 172 -10.04 -1.75 -0.85
CA PRO A 172 -10.04 -0.50 -1.60
C PRO A 172 -10.74 -0.63 -2.95
N VAL A 173 -11.28 0.47 -3.46
CA VAL A 173 -11.70 0.55 -4.87
C VAL A 173 -10.44 0.69 -5.73
N THR A 174 -10.22 -0.25 -6.63
CA THR A 174 -9.01 -0.35 -7.46
C THR A 174 -9.23 0.03 -8.93
N ASP A 175 -10.38 0.56 -9.25
CA ASP A 175 -10.78 1.02 -10.57
C ASP A 175 -11.36 2.44 -10.55
N SER A 176 -11.85 2.92 -11.69
CA SER A 176 -12.51 4.23 -11.82
C SER A 176 -13.93 4.25 -11.26
N GLY A 177 -14.43 3.15 -10.72
CA GLY A 177 -15.75 3.06 -10.11
C GLY A 177 -15.87 3.82 -8.78
N VAL A 178 -17.11 3.91 -8.31
CA VAL A 178 -17.44 4.60 -7.03
C VAL A 178 -17.80 3.62 -5.91
N SER A 179 -17.90 2.33 -6.21
CA SER A 179 -18.28 1.29 -5.27
C SER A 179 -17.71 -0.06 -5.68
N ARG A 180 -17.64 -0.97 -4.72
CA ARG A 180 -17.25 -2.35 -4.97
C ARG A 180 -18.02 -3.30 -4.05
N SER A 181 -18.05 -4.59 -4.42
CA SER A 181 -18.48 -5.65 -3.50
C SER A 181 -17.32 -6.07 -2.61
N VAL A 182 -17.60 -6.25 -1.33
CA VAL A 182 -16.63 -6.73 -0.33
C VAL A 182 -17.10 -8.10 0.17
N LYS A 183 -16.20 -9.09 0.11
CA LYS A 183 -16.45 -10.41 0.70
C LYS A 183 -15.94 -10.39 2.14
N LEU A 184 -16.84 -10.60 3.10
CA LEU A 184 -16.50 -10.65 4.51
C LEU A 184 -16.29 -12.10 4.97
N PRO A 185 -15.24 -12.38 5.76
CA PRO A 185 -15.09 -13.67 6.43
C PRO A 185 -16.19 -13.87 7.47
N LYS A 186 -16.35 -15.10 7.94
CA LYS A 186 -17.28 -15.40 9.04
C LYS A 186 -16.92 -14.58 10.27
N GLY A 187 -17.94 -13.98 10.90
CA GLY A 187 -17.75 -13.17 12.09
C GLY A 187 -18.66 -11.95 12.13
N LYS A 188 -18.30 -11.02 13.01
CA LYS A 188 -18.95 -9.71 13.12
C LYS A 188 -17.94 -8.65 12.69
N TRP A 189 -18.34 -7.85 11.74
CA TRP A 189 -17.52 -6.78 11.18
C TRP A 189 -18.22 -5.45 11.40
N VAL A 190 -17.44 -4.42 11.67
CA VAL A 190 -17.92 -3.04 11.83
C VAL A 190 -17.31 -2.23 10.70
N ASP A 191 -18.14 -1.46 10.01
CA ASP A 191 -17.67 -0.47 9.03
C ASP A 191 -17.16 0.74 9.81
N GLU A 192 -15.91 1.12 9.54
CA GLU A 192 -15.22 2.25 10.19
C GLU A 192 -15.37 3.57 9.39
N ASN A 193 -16.11 3.57 8.25
CA ASN A 193 -16.35 4.77 7.43
C ASN A 193 -17.58 5.56 7.89
#